data_1739c98db047002621e8ecda82ae62b0
#
_entry.id   1739c98db047002621e8ecda82ae62b0
#
_cell.length_a   1.000
_cell.length_b   1.000
_cell.length_c   1.000
_cell.angle_alpha   90.00
_cell.angle_beta   90.00
_cell.angle_gamma   90.00
#
_symmetry.space_group_name_H-M   'P 1'
#
loop_
_entity.id
_entity.type
_entity.pdbx_description
1 polymer ?
#
loop_
_entity_poly.entity_id
_entity_poly.type
_entity_poly.pdbx_seq_one_letter_code
_entity_poly.pdbx_strand_id
1 'polypeptide(L)'
;MIALKKIEIEHLSFSYDEQIKALDDVSFSIEEGSYTVIVGHNGSGKSTIAKLMIGLMEAQSGIIRVDGTVLKEESVYDIRDKIGIVFQNPDNQFIGATVADDIAFGLENHQVPHDQMQAIIDEFAARVNMSKYLNSE
;
A
#
# COMPACT_ATOMS: atom_id res chain seq x y z
N MET A 1 -5.15 -6.49 -27.45
CA MET A 1 -4.11 -5.95 -26.56
C MET A 1 -4.24 -6.70 -25.23
N ILE A 2 -3.20 -7.36 -24.76
CA ILE A 2 -3.23 -8.05 -23.46
C ILE A 2 -3.03 -6.97 -22.42
N ALA A 3 -3.99 -6.81 -21.48
CA ALA A 3 -3.86 -5.88 -20.39
C ALA A 3 -2.70 -6.32 -19.48
N LEU A 4 -1.83 -5.38 -19.11
CA LEU A 4 -0.74 -5.65 -18.19
C LEU A 4 -1.29 -5.82 -16.79
N LYS A 5 -0.95 -6.93 -16.15
CA LYS A 5 -1.32 -7.19 -14.76
C LYS A 5 -0.37 -6.43 -13.84
N LYS A 6 -0.92 -5.57 -13.01
CA LYS A 6 -0.15 -4.80 -12.03
C LYS A 6 0.04 -5.55 -10.73
N ILE A 7 -1.00 -6.25 -10.28
CA ILE A 7 -0.95 -7.14 -9.11
C ILE A 7 -1.50 -8.49 -9.52
N GLU A 8 -0.82 -9.55 -9.11
CA GLU A 8 -1.26 -10.93 -9.31
C GLU A 8 -1.20 -11.66 -7.97
N ILE A 9 -2.30 -12.31 -7.63
CA ILE A 9 -2.42 -13.16 -6.44
C ILE A 9 -2.80 -14.54 -6.94
N GLU A 10 -2.01 -15.56 -6.58
CA GLU A 10 -2.18 -16.92 -7.02
C GLU A 10 -2.20 -17.86 -5.81
N HIS A 11 -3.30 -18.59 -5.65
CA HIS A 11 -3.48 -19.63 -4.63
C HIS A 11 -3.12 -19.19 -3.21
N LEU A 12 -3.49 -17.94 -2.86
CA LEU A 12 -3.12 -17.32 -1.58
C LEU A 12 -3.96 -17.89 -0.45
N SER A 13 -3.30 -18.44 0.58
CA SER A 13 -3.94 -18.90 1.81
C SER A 13 -3.26 -18.28 3.02
N PHE A 14 -4.06 -17.86 3.98
CA PHE A 14 -3.58 -17.28 5.23
C PHE A 14 -4.56 -17.55 6.38
N SER A 15 -4.01 -17.89 7.54
CA SER A 15 -4.73 -18.04 8.80
C SER A 15 -4.03 -17.25 9.89
N TYR A 16 -4.79 -16.57 10.74
CA TYR A 16 -4.26 -15.90 11.93
C TYR A 16 -3.90 -16.90 13.03
N ASP A 17 -4.63 -18.02 13.07
CA ASP A 17 -4.43 -19.14 13.98
C ASP A 17 -4.75 -20.47 13.27
N GLU A 18 -4.61 -21.60 13.96
CA GLU A 18 -4.85 -22.92 13.37
C GLU A 18 -6.33 -23.20 13.04
N GLN A 19 -7.25 -22.38 13.56
CA GLN A 19 -8.71 -22.65 13.47
C GLN A 19 -9.41 -21.76 12.45
N ILE A 20 -8.90 -20.55 12.18
CA ILE A 20 -9.60 -19.56 11.36
C ILE A 20 -8.78 -19.23 10.13
N LYS A 21 -9.16 -19.78 8.99
CA LYS A 21 -8.66 -19.34 7.68
C LYS A 21 -9.25 -17.99 7.33
N ALA A 22 -8.41 -16.98 7.24
CA ALA A 22 -8.79 -15.66 6.73
C ALA A 22 -8.84 -15.62 5.20
N LEU A 23 -7.96 -16.38 4.54
CA LEU A 23 -7.93 -16.58 3.09
C LEU A 23 -7.74 -18.06 2.80
N ASP A 24 -8.49 -18.60 1.85
CA ASP A 24 -8.45 -20.01 1.44
C ASP A 24 -8.41 -20.09 -0.09
N ASP A 25 -7.23 -20.37 -0.64
CA ASP A 25 -6.96 -20.56 -2.07
C ASP A 25 -7.46 -19.40 -2.96
N VAL A 26 -7.16 -18.17 -2.58
CA VAL A 26 -7.64 -16.97 -3.28
C VAL A 26 -6.72 -16.64 -4.45
N SER A 27 -7.31 -16.47 -5.63
CA SER A 27 -6.59 -16.06 -6.84
C SER A 27 -7.34 -14.96 -7.58
N PHE A 28 -6.64 -13.87 -7.91
CA PHE A 28 -7.14 -12.79 -8.77
C PHE A 28 -5.99 -11.93 -9.28
N SER A 29 -6.28 -11.05 -10.22
CA SER A 29 -5.32 -10.05 -10.70
C SER A 29 -5.98 -8.68 -10.82
N ILE A 30 -5.16 -7.65 -10.70
CA ILE A 30 -5.53 -6.24 -10.89
C ILE A 30 -4.73 -5.72 -12.08
N GLU A 31 -5.45 -5.18 -13.06
CA GLU A 31 -4.84 -4.62 -14.26
C GLU A 31 -4.28 -3.22 -14.00
N GLU A 32 -3.23 -2.87 -14.75
CA GLU A 32 -2.66 -1.54 -14.71
C GLU A 32 -3.70 -0.47 -15.07
N GLY A 33 -3.71 0.65 -14.34
CA GLY A 33 -4.64 1.75 -14.56
C GLY A 33 -6.10 1.47 -14.20
N SER A 34 -6.40 0.29 -13.61
CA SER A 34 -7.75 -0.06 -13.22
C SER A 34 -8.13 0.48 -11.83
N TYR A 35 -9.43 0.68 -11.63
CA TYR A 35 -10.02 0.92 -10.32
C TYR A 35 -10.75 -0.36 -9.89
N THR A 36 -10.24 -1.03 -8.87
CA THR A 36 -10.76 -2.32 -8.40
C THR A 36 -11.33 -2.20 -7.00
N VAL A 37 -12.52 -2.75 -6.77
CA VAL A 37 -13.19 -2.75 -5.47
C VAL A 37 -13.30 -4.18 -4.95
N ILE A 38 -12.82 -4.41 -3.73
CA ILE A 38 -12.98 -5.67 -3.01
C ILE A 38 -14.12 -5.51 -2.00
N VAL A 39 -15.20 -6.27 -2.19
CA VAL A 39 -16.39 -6.20 -1.35
C VAL A 39 -16.57 -7.48 -0.54
N GLY A 40 -17.18 -7.37 0.62
CA GLY A 40 -17.47 -8.49 1.50
C GLY A 40 -17.87 -8.03 2.91
N HIS A 41 -18.44 -8.90 3.70
CA HIS A 41 -18.80 -8.64 5.09
C HIS A 41 -17.54 -8.47 5.97
N ASN A 42 -17.72 -7.98 7.20
CA ASN A 42 -16.62 -7.87 8.15
C ASN A 42 -16.05 -9.26 8.47
N GLY A 43 -14.71 -9.38 8.46
CA GLY A 43 -14.03 -10.65 8.65
C GLY A 43 -13.86 -11.50 7.38
N SER A 44 -14.24 -11.00 6.19
CA SER A 44 -14.08 -11.73 4.92
C SER A 44 -12.68 -11.67 4.31
N GLY A 45 -11.66 -11.19 5.05
CA GLY A 45 -10.27 -11.19 4.59
C GLY A 45 -9.81 -9.98 3.77
N LYS A 46 -10.66 -8.96 3.54
CA LYS A 46 -10.29 -7.77 2.73
C LYS A 46 -9.04 -7.05 3.21
N SER A 47 -9.00 -6.71 4.50
CA SER A 47 -7.82 -6.05 5.12
C SER A 47 -6.62 -6.98 5.20
N THR A 48 -6.84 -8.28 5.32
CA THR A 48 -5.80 -9.31 5.31
C THR A 48 -5.08 -9.33 3.97
N ILE A 49 -5.81 -9.30 2.85
CA ILE A 49 -5.22 -9.22 1.51
C ILE A 49 -4.35 -7.97 1.38
N ALA A 50 -4.85 -6.80 1.80
CA ALA A 50 -4.08 -5.55 1.73
C ALA A 50 -2.77 -5.63 2.52
N LYS A 51 -2.81 -6.18 3.75
CA LYS A 51 -1.61 -6.34 4.59
C LYS A 51 -0.61 -7.36 4.02
N LEU A 52 -1.10 -8.44 3.40
CA LEU A 52 -0.25 -9.41 2.73
C LEU A 52 0.43 -8.82 1.49
N MET A 53 -0.28 -8.00 0.69
CA MET A 53 0.30 -7.37 -0.52
C MET A 53 1.49 -6.46 -0.24
N ILE A 54 1.56 -5.86 0.95
CA ILE A 54 2.69 -5.00 1.36
C ILE A 54 3.67 -5.72 2.29
N GLY A 55 3.50 -7.02 2.48
CA GLY A 55 4.39 -7.84 3.31
C GLY A 55 4.39 -7.49 4.80
N LEU A 56 3.27 -6.96 5.34
CA LEU A 56 3.08 -6.83 6.80
C LEU A 56 2.78 -8.16 7.47
N MET A 57 2.37 -9.13 6.69
CA MET A 57 2.13 -10.51 7.10
C MET A 57 2.66 -11.43 6.00
N GLU A 58 3.03 -12.65 6.36
CA GLU A 58 3.50 -13.66 5.44
C GLU A 58 2.40 -14.69 5.19
N ALA A 59 2.11 -14.99 3.92
CA ALA A 59 1.14 -16.02 3.56
C ALA A 59 1.69 -17.42 3.83
N GLN A 60 0.84 -18.34 4.24
CA GLN A 60 1.20 -19.74 4.45
C GLN A 60 1.43 -20.47 3.12
N SER A 61 0.73 -20.05 2.07
CA SER A 61 0.93 -20.54 0.71
C SER A 61 0.45 -19.53 -0.32
N GLY A 62 0.87 -19.74 -1.56
CA GLY A 62 0.51 -18.90 -2.69
C GLY A 62 1.60 -17.88 -3.03
N ILE A 63 1.33 -17.09 -4.06
CA ILE A 63 2.29 -16.12 -4.60
C ILE A 63 1.58 -14.78 -4.79
N ILE A 64 2.27 -13.71 -4.40
CA ILE A 64 1.88 -12.34 -4.70
C ILE A 64 2.96 -11.76 -5.61
N ARG A 65 2.54 -11.17 -6.75
CA ARG A 65 3.42 -10.39 -7.63
C ARG A 65 2.91 -8.96 -7.73
N VAL A 66 3.82 -8.03 -7.67
CA VAL A 66 3.57 -6.62 -7.92
C VAL A 66 4.49 -6.18 -9.03
N ASP A 67 3.92 -5.71 -10.12
CA ASP A 67 4.66 -5.26 -11.31
C ASP A 67 5.65 -6.33 -11.82
N GLY A 68 5.22 -7.61 -11.80
CA GLY A 68 6.03 -8.77 -12.18
C GLY A 68 7.02 -9.27 -11.13
N THR A 69 7.24 -8.52 -10.05
CA THR A 69 8.15 -8.90 -8.97
C THR A 69 7.42 -9.73 -7.91
N VAL A 70 7.92 -10.91 -7.60
CA VAL A 70 7.38 -11.77 -6.54
C VAL A 70 7.69 -11.15 -5.18
N LEU A 71 6.65 -11.04 -4.33
CA LEU A 71 6.80 -10.57 -2.95
C LEU A 71 7.46 -11.65 -2.09
N LYS A 72 8.61 -11.31 -1.54
CA LYS A 72 9.39 -12.10 -0.60
C LYS A 72 10.33 -11.19 0.19
N GLU A 73 11.05 -11.74 1.16
CA GLU A 73 11.90 -10.95 2.07
C GLU A 73 12.87 -10.02 1.31
N GLU A 74 13.50 -10.50 0.23
CA GLU A 74 14.49 -9.73 -0.52
C GLU A 74 13.86 -8.59 -1.36
N SER A 75 12.58 -8.71 -1.73
CA SER A 75 11.89 -7.76 -2.63
C SER A 75 10.86 -6.88 -1.93
N VAL A 76 10.61 -7.09 -0.65
CA VAL A 76 9.52 -6.41 0.08
C VAL A 76 9.66 -4.89 0.08
N TYR A 77 10.88 -4.38 0.19
CA TYR A 77 11.12 -2.93 0.19
C TYR A 77 10.87 -2.33 -1.20
N ASP A 78 11.35 -2.97 -2.27
CA ASP A 78 11.10 -2.53 -3.66
C ASP A 78 9.61 -2.53 -4.00
N ILE A 79 8.85 -3.47 -3.42
CA ILE A 79 7.40 -3.56 -3.59
C ILE A 79 6.69 -2.47 -2.79
N ARG A 80 7.10 -2.21 -1.56
CA ARG A 80 6.55 -1.13 -0.73
C ARG A 80 6.73 0.25 -1.35
N ASP A 81 7.84 0.48 -2.05
CA ASP A 81 8.08 1.72 -2.80
C ASP A 81 7.09 1.93 -3.95
N LYS A 82 6.41 0.88 -4.40
CA LYS A 82 5.42 0.91 -5.49
C LYS A 82 3.97 0.96 -5.00
N ILE A 83 3.73 0.78 -3.70
CA ILE A 83 2.38 0.67 -3.12
C ILE A 83 2.19 1.72 -2.02
N GLY A 84 1.25 2.64 -2.23
CA GLY A 84 0.70 3.46 -1.15
C GLY A 84 -0.45 2.72 -0.46
N ILE A 85 -0.51 2.80 0.87
CA ILE A 85 -1.60 2.22 1.66
C ILE A 85 -2.20 3.26 2.60
N VAL A 86 -3.53 3.26 2.69
CA VAL A 86 -4.28 3.99 3.72
C VAL A 86 -5.05 2.96 4.54
N PHE A 87 -4.77 2.89 5.84
CA PHE A 87 -5.47 1.99 6.74
C PHE A 87 -6.86 2.50 7.12
N GLN A 88 -7.67 1.63 7.73
CA GLN A 88 -9.04 1.93 8.12
C GLN A 88 -9.16 3.13 9.08
N ASN A 89 -8.17 3.32 9.96
CA ASN A 89 -8.06 4.48 10.86
C ASN A 89 -6.85 5.32 10.44
N PRO A 90 -7.00 6.21 9.45
CA PRO A 90 -5.87 6.97 8.90
C PRO A 90 -5.29 7.98 9.90
N ASP A 91 -6.04 8.41 10.91
CA ASP A 91 -5.58 9.35 11.93
C ASP A 91 -4.32 8.88 12.65
N ASN A 92 -4.14 7.57 12.80
CA ASN A 92 -2.96 6.96 13.42
C ASN A 92 -1.75 6.85 12.46
N GLN A 93 -1.89 7.28 11.21
CA GLN A 93 -0.81 7.25 10.21
C GLN A 93 -0.03 8.56 10.12
N PHE A 94 -0.56 9.64 10.70
CA PHE A 94 0.15 10.92 10.75
C PHE A 94 1.33 10.83 11.72
N ILE A 95 2.50 11.22 11.23
CA ILE A 95 3.77 11.20 11.95
C ILE A 95 4.30 12.63 12.11
N GLY A 96 4.06 13.49 11.13
CA GLY A 96 4.41 14.90 11.13
C GLY A 96 3.58 15.72 12.11
N ALA A 97 4.15 16.80 12.64
CA ALA A 97 3.43 17.76 13.46
C ALA A 97 2.55 18.70 12.62
N THR A 98 2.89 18.88 11.36
CA THR A 98 2.14 19.68 10.39
C THR A 98 1.89 18.88 9.12
N VAL A 99 0.99 19.38 8.27
CA VAL A 99 0.75 18.80 6.92
C VAL A 99 2.05 18.75 6.09
N ALA A 100 2.87 19.80 6.17
CA ALA A 100 4.15 19.83 5.47
C ALA A 100 5.11 18.75 5.98
N ASP A 101 5.21 18.59 7.30
CA ASP A 101 6.09 17.58 7.92
C ASP A 101 5.63 16.15 7.55
N ASP A 102 4.33 15.92 7.50
CA ASP A 102 3.78 14.59 7.16
C ASP A 102 4.05 14.23 5.70
N ILE A 103 3.95 15.18 4.79
CA ILE A 103 4.35 14.99 3.38
C ILE A 103 5.87 14.80 3.28
N ALA A 104 6.66 15.59 4.01
CA ALA A 104 8.12 15.53 4.01
C ALA A 104 8.63 14.17 4.50
N PHE A 105 7.97 13.55 5.47
CA PHE A 105 8.38 12.26 6.03
C PHE A 105 8.56 11.17 4.96
N GLY A 106 7.64 11.08 4.00
CA GLY A 106 7.76 10.14 2.88
C GLY A 106 8.95 10.47 1.97
N LEU A 107 9.21 11.76 1.73
CA LEU A 107 10.33 12.21 0.91
C LEU A 107 11.68 11.94 1.58
N GLU A 108 11.77 12.12 2.90
CA GLU A 108 12.96 11.80 3.70
C GLU A 108 13.28 10.30 3.64
N ASN A 109 12.28 9.44 3.78
CA ASN A 109 12.44 7.99 3.68
C ASN A 109 12.98 7.56 2.30
N HIS A 110 12.62 8.28 1.24
CA HIS A 110 13.13 8.06 -0.11
C HIS A 110 14.41 8.83 -0.41
N GLN A 111 15.03 9.45 0.60
CA GLN A 111 16.29 10.20 0.49
C GLN A 111 16.25 11.31 -0.57
N VAL A 112 15.09 11.96 -0.74
CA VAL A 112 14.96 13.12 -1.62
C VAL A 112 15.83 14.25 -1.09
N PRO A 113 16.66 14.92 -1.93
CA PRO A 113 17.47 16.05 -1.51
C PRO A 113 16.62 17.18 -0.90
N HIS A 114 17.07 17.75 0.21
CA HIS A 114 16.31 18.74 0.98
C HIS A 114 15.93 19.98 0.17
N ASP A 115 16.79 20.41 -0.74
CA ASP A 115 16.55 21.53 -1.66
C ASP A 115 15.42 21.29 -2.68
N GLN A 116 15.05 20.02 -2.91
CA GLN A 116 13.97 19.63 -3.81
C GLN A 116 12.66 19.37 -3.06
N MET A 117 12.69 19.11 -1.76
CA MET A 117 11.51 18.71 -0.98
C MET A 117 10.41 19.76 -1.01
N GLN A 118 10.73 21.04 -0.82
CA GLN A 118 9.71 22.10 -0.75
C GLN A 118 8.86 22.17 -2.01
N ALA A 119 9.48 22.08 -3.18
CA ALA A 119 8.75 22.12 -4.45
C ALA A 119 7.78 20.92 -4.59
N ILE A 120 8.21 19.74 -4.13
CA ILE A 120 7.39 18.52 -4.16
C ILE A 120 6.24 18.63 -3.14
N ILE A 121 6.50 19.11 -1.91
CA ILE A 121 5.49 19.35 -0.89
C ILE A 121 4.40 20.29 -1.42
N ASP A 122 4.79 21.42 -2.00
CA ASP A 122 3.86 22.41 -2.56
C ASP A 122 3.02 21.82 -3.69
N GLU A 123 3.62 21.03 -4.58
CA GLU A 123 2.92 20.37 -5.68
C GLU A 123 1.88 19.37 -5.17
N PHE A 124 2.26 18.47 -4.26
CA PHE A 124 1.34 17.44 -3.76
C PHE A 124 0.24 18.04 -2.88
N ALA A 125 0.56 19.04 -2.05
CA ALA A 125 -0.44 19.78 -1.28
C ALA A 125 -1.48 20.48 -2.20
N ALA A 126 -1.03 21.04 -3.31
CA ALA A 126 -1.91 21.66 -4.29
C ALA A 126 -2.88 20.65 -4.93
N ARG A 127 -2.38 19.45 -5.27
CA ARG A 127 -3.18 18.36 -5.86
C ARG A 127 -4.36 17.93 -4.99
N VAL A 128 -4.22 18.04 -3.67
CA VAL A 128 -5.25 17.65 -2.68
C VAL A 128 -5.91 18.86 -2.00
N ASN A 129 -5.71 20.09 -2.52
CA ASN A 129 -6.25 21.34 -1.99
C ASN A 129 -5.82 21.67 -0.55
N MET A 130 -4.63 21.25 -0.15
CA MET A 130 -4.07 21.45 1.19
C MET A 130 -3.03 22.59 1.28
N SER A 131 -2.72 23.29 0.18
CA SER A 131 -1.66 24.32 0.13
C SER A 131 -1.76 25.37 1.24
N LYS A 132 -2.95 25.81 1.58
CA LYS A 132 -3.17 26.82 2.64
C LYS A 132 -3.06 26.29 4.06
N TYR A 133 -2.97 24.96 4.22
CA TYR A 133 -2.92 24.28 5.51
C TYR A 133 -1.56 23.64 5.81
N LEU A 134 -0.54 23.89 4.98
CA LEU A 134 0.79 23.25 5.11
C LEU A 134 1.39 23.38 6.52
N ASN A 135 1.16 24.52 7.19
CA ASN A 135 1.66 24.78 8.55
C ASN A 135 0.62 24.50 9.66
N SER A 136 -0.51 23.86 9.30
CA SER A 136 -1.53 23.47 10.28
C SER A 136 -1.21 22.09 10.87
N GLU A 137 -1.56 21.95 12.17
CA GLU A 137 -1.52 20.67 12.89
C GLU A 137 -2.65 19.74 12.43
#